data_abaf94b466cb54de2884a32bc7fc64b7
#
_entry.id   abaf94b466cb54de2884a32bc7fc64b7
#
_cell.length_a   1.000
_cell.length_b   1.000
_cell.length_c   1.000
_cell.angle_alpha   90.00
_cell.angle_beta   90.00
_cell.angle_gamma   90.00
#
_symmetry.space_group_name_H-M   'P 1'
#
loop_
_entity.id
_entity.type
_entity.pdbx_description
1 polymer ?
#
loop_
_entity_poly.entity_id
_entity_poly.type
_entity_poly.pdbx_seq_one_letter_code
_entity_poly.pdbx_strand_id
1 'polypeptide(L)'
;MLIGLIMLAVVMWILQTILAVRQFNQFNRHIKELRKSGKVAIGKAKGKLRAGAIVMFLIDDNLKIVKGEIMNGFTSLARIKEFNNFNGVNLLDLDADMCKGLNKQIAEAVMATRKDYLDYQEMIANQNMTASV
;
A
#
# COMPACT_ATOMS: atom_id res chain seq x y z
N MET A 1 44.88 7.03 1.05
CA MET A 1 43.71 7.91 1.29
C MET A 1 42.57 7.68 0.30
N LEU A 2 42.82 7.72 -1.00
CA LEU A 2 41.77 7.52 -1.99
C LEU A 2 41.12 6.14 -1.90
N ILE A 3 41.94 5.11 -1.74
CA ILE A 3 41.49 3.72 -1.59
C ILE A 3 40.58 3.56 -0.35
N GLY A 4 40.97 4.20 0.77
CA GLY A 4 40.16 4.16 1.98
C GLY A 4 38.80 4.81 1.82
N LEU A 5 38.71 5.93 1.09
CA LEU A 5 37.43 6.58 0.80
C LEU A 5 36.54 5.74 -0.11
N ILE A 6 37.14 5.10 -1.11
CA ILE A 6 36.38 4.21 -2.01
C ILE A 6 35.86 3.02 -1.25
N MET A 7 36.64 2.39 -0.38
CA MET A 7 36.22 1.27 0.44
C MET A 7 35.09 1.68 1.39
N LEU A 8 35.20 2.85 2.00
CA LEU A 8 34.13 3.36 2.87
C LEU A 8 32.82 3.56 2.08
N ALA A 9 32.91 4.14 0.88
CA ALA A 9 31.73 4.32 0.03
C ALA A 9 31.07 3.00 -0.36
N VAL A 10 31.87 2.00 -0.71
CA VAL A 10 31.37 0.65 -1.05
C VAL A 10 30.68 0.01 0.15
N VAL A 11 31.28 0.08 1.33
CA VAL A 11 30.70 -0.47 2.56
C VAL A 11 29.36 0.20 2.87
N MET A 12 29.31 1.53 2.77
CA MET A 12 28.06 2.28 2.99
C MET A 12 26.98 1.90 1.97
N TRP A 13 27.37 1.72 0.71
CA TRP A 13 26.43 1.31 -0.34
C TRP A 13 25.86 -0.09 -0.08
N ILE A 14 26.71 -1.04 0.31
CA ILE A 14 26.28 -2.39 0.65
C ILE A 14 25.31 -2.38 1.84
N LEU A 15 25.65 -1.60 2.88
CA LEU A 15 24.80 -1.47 4.06
C LEU A 15 23.42 -0.91 3.71
N GLN A 16 23.37 0.13 2.90
CA GLN A 16 22.10 0.72 2.42
C GLN A 16 21.28 -0.30 1.63
N THR A 17 21.92 -1.08 0.77
CA THR A 17 21.25 -2.11 -0.01
C THR A 17 20.64 -3.19 0.89
N ILE A 18 21.39 -3.66 1.89
CA ILE A 18 20.89 -4.67 2.84
C ILE A 18 19.67 -4.14 3.61
N LEU A 19 19.73 -2.90 4.08
CA LEU A 19 18.61 -2.28 4.79
C LEU A 19 17.37 -2.16 3.89
N ALA A 20 17.54 -1.76 2.65
CA ALA A 20 16.45 -1.64 1.70
C ALA A 20 15.78 -3.00 1.43
N VAL A 21 16.57 -4.05 1.22
CA VAL A 21 16.05 -5.40 0.99
C VAL A 21 15.28 -5.91 2.21
N ARG A 22 15.80 -5.68 3.41
CA ARG A 22 15.11 -6.10 4.65
C ARG A 22 13.76 -5.43 4.80
N GLN A 23 13.67 -4.14 4.52
CA GLN A 23 12.41 -3.41 4.59
C GLN A 23 11.40 -3.90 3.56
N PHE A 24 11.85 -4.14 2.34
CA PHE A 24 11.00 -4.67 1.28
C PHE A 24 10.45 -6.05 1.64
N ASN A 25 11.29 -6.93 2.18
CA ASN A 25 10.88 -8.26 2.63
C ASN A 25 9.89 -8.20 3.79
N GLN A 26 10.09 -7.28 4.73
CA GLN A 26 9.18 -7.07 5.85
C GLN A 26 7.80 -6.59 5.34
N PHE A 27 7.77 -5.67 4.40
CA PHE A 27 6.55 -5.19 3.77
C PHE A 27 5.80 -6.34 3.07
N ASN A 28 6.49 -7.12 2.24
CA ASN A 28 5.88 -8.26 1.54
C ASN A 28 5.35 -9.32 2.51
N ARG A 29 6.06 -9.60 3.60
CA ARG A 29 5.61 -10.53 4.62
C ARG A 29 4.33 -10.03 5.28
N HIS A 30 4.28 -8.75 5.59
CA HIS A 30 3.11 -8.13 6.21
C HIS A 30 1.87 -8.24 5.32
N ILE A 31 2.00 -7.97 4.03
CA ILE A 31 0.91 -8.12 3.06
C ILE A 31 0.44 -9.57 2.99
N LYS A 32 1.35 -10.54 2.98
CA LYS A 32 1.00 -11.97 2.97
C LYS A 32 0.22 -12.37 4.21
N GLU A 33 0.61 -11.87 5.38
CA GLU A 33 -0.11 -12.14 6.63
C GLU A 33 -1.53 -11.57 6.60
N LEU A 34 -1.69 -10.35 6.08
CA LEU A 34 -3.00 -9.74 5.93
C LEU A 34 -3.89 -10.52 4.98
N ARG A 35 -3.34 -11.00 3.87
CA ARG A 35 -4.11 -11.79 2.89
C ARG A 35 -4.58 -13.13 3.45
N LYS A 36 -3.86 -13.72 4.39
CA LYS A 36 -4.28 -14.94 5.07
C LYS A 36 -5.51 -14.71 5.95
N SER A 37 -5.65 -13.51 6.50
CA SER A 37 -6.77 -13.14 7.38
C SER A 37 -8.03 -12.76 6.60
N GLY A 38 -7.94 -12.47 5.30
CA GLY A 38 -9.06 -12.06 4.47
C GLY A 38 -8.60 -11.41 3.18
N LYS A 39 -9.50 -10.70 2.53
CA LYS A 39 -9.20 -9.97 1.30
C LYS A 39 -8.54 -8.63 1.63
N VAL A 40 -7.54 -8.24 0.85
CA VAL A 40 -6.83 -6.98 1.04
C VAL A 40 -7.01 -6.10 -0.18
N ALA A 41 -7.48 -4.87 0.04
CA ALA A 41 -7.54 -3.83 -0.98
C ALA A 41 -6.36 -2.89 -0.78
N ILE A 42 -5.61 -2.62 -1.84
CA ILE A 42 -4.41 -1.78 -1.80
C ILE A 42 -4.62 -0.58 -2.72
N GLY A 43 -4.40 0.62 -2.19
CA GLY A 43 -4.41 1.84 -2.96
C GLY A 43 -3.09 2.57 -2.84
N LYS A 44 -2.62 3.12 -3.95
CA LYS A 44 -1.35 3.84 -4.02
C LYS A 44 -1.58 5.25 -4.55
N ALA A 45 -0.96 6.23 -3.91
CA ALA A 45 -0.86 7.58 -4.43
C ALA A 45 0.60 7.90 -4.70
N LYS A 46 0.91 8.34 -5.92
CA LYS A 46 2.27 8.73 -6.29
C LYS A 46 2.47 10.23 -6.09
N GLY A 47 3.48 10.59 -5.30
CA GLY A 47 3.93 11.97 -5.22
C GLY A 47 4.91 12.28 -6.35
N LYS A 48 4.81 13.48 -6.93
CA LYS A 48 5.71 13.87 -8.06
C LYS A 48 7.16 14.07 -7.64
N LEU A 49 7.40 14.56 -6.43
CA LEU A 49 8.75 14.81 -5.89
C LEU A 49 8.89 14.32 -4.45
N ARG A 50 7.90 13.62 -3.94
CA ARG A 50 7.88 13.12 -2.57
C ARG A 50 7.37 11.69 -2.57
N ALA A 51 7.66 10.99 -1.49
CA ALA A 51 7.16 9.63 -1.33
C ALA A 51 5.63 9.61 -1.40
N GLY A 52 5.11 8.64 -2.11
CA GLY A 52 3.69 8.41 -2.16
C GLY A 52 3.17 7.79 -0.87
N ALA A 53 1.86 7.64 -0.78
CA ALA A 53 1.21 6.90 0.29
C ALA A 53 0.64 5.59 -0.25
N ILE A 54 0.74 4.54 0.55
CA ILE A 54 0.12 3.25 0.26
C ILE A 54 -0.86 2.95 1.39
N VAL A 55 -2.11 2.72 1.04
CA VAL A 55 -3.16 2.35 2.00
C VAL A 55 -3.58 0.92 1.73
N MET A 56 -3.66 0.13 2.79
CA MET A 56 -4.08 -1.27 2.73
C MET A 56 -5.28 -1.45 3.63
N PHE A 57 -6.38 -1.93 3.09
CA PHE A 57 -7.58 -2.26 3.86
C PHE A 57 -7.81 -3.76 3.83
N LEU A 58 -7.96 -4.34 5.02
CA LEU A 58 -8.44 -5.70 5.17
C LEU A 58 -9.98 -5.64 5.13
N ILE A 59 -10.58 -6.33 4.19
CA ILE A 59 -12.03 -6.33 3.99
C ILE A 59 -12.60 -7.72 4.24
N ASP A 60 -13.84 -7.76 4.73
CA ASP A 60 -14.58 -9.01 4.91
C ASP A 60 -15.34 -9.40 3.64
N ASP A 61 -16.12 -10.47 3.69
CA ASP A 61 -16.91 -10.95 2.55
C ASP A 61 -17.98 -9.95 2.12
N ASN A 62 -18.40 -9.05 3.01
CA ASN A 62 -19.37 -7.99 2.73
C ASN A 62 -18.73 -6.68 2.28
N LEU A 63 -17.41 -6.69 2.03
CA LEU A 63 -16.62 -5.51 1.63
C LEU A 63 -16.51 -4.44 2.71
N LYS A 64 -16.78 -4.79 3.97
CA LYS A 64 -16.55 -3.88 5.08
C LYS A 64 -15.08 -3.88 5.47
N ILE A 65 -14.56 -2.70 5.73
CA ILE A 65 -13.19 -2.53 6.17
C ILE A 65 -13.09 -2.97 7.63
N VAL A 66 -12.35 -4.04 7.89
CA VAL A 66 -12.13 -4.57 9.24
C VAL A 66 -10.93 -3.91 9.88
N LYS A 67 -9.88 -3.69 9.09
CA LYS A 67 -8.64 -3.10 9.58
C LYS A 67 -8.00 -2.32 8.43
N GLY A 68 -7.39 -1.20 8.75
CA GLY A 68 -6.63 -0.42 7.79
C GLY A 68 -5.20 -0.23 8.25
N GLU A 69 -4.31 -0.15 7.28
CA GLU A 69 -2.91 0.18 7.53
C GLU A 69 -2.44 1.14 6.45
N ILE A 70 -1.49 1.98 6.81
CA ILE A 70 -0.96 2.99 5.93
C ILE A 70 0.56 2.95 5.98
N MET A 71 1.16 3.05 4.82
CA MET A 71 2.60 3.24 4.68
C MET A 71 2.81 4.58 3.98
N ASN A 72 3.29 5.54 4.73
CA ASN A 72 3.57 6.88 4.24
C ASN A 72 5.00 7.22 4.61
N GLY A 73 5.81 7.57 3.65
CA GLY A 73 7.17 7.90 3.95
C GLY A 73 8.03 8.11 2.72
N PHE A 74 9.15 8.69 2.98
CA PHE A 74 10.17 9.04 2.01
C PHE A 74 11.34 8.07 2.21
N THR A 75 11.57 7.20 1.29
CA THR A 75 12.70 6.28 1.32
C THR A 75 12.51 5.05 2.22
N SER A 76 13.62 4.42 2.51
CA SER A 76 13.74 3.21 3.32
C SER A 76 13.34 3.36 4.78
N LEU A 77 12.99 4.58 5.21
CA LEU A 77 12.49 4.86 6.56
C LEU A 77 10.97 4.78 6.68
N ALA A 78 10.27 4.51 5.58
CA ALA A 78 8.82 4.37 5.61
C ALA A 78 8.41 3.21 6.51
N ARG A 79 7.43 3.45 7.38
CA ARG A 79 6.92 2.44 8.33
C ARG A 79 5.43 2.24 8.13
N ILE A 80 4.98 1.03 8.39
CA ILE A 80 3.56 0.70 8.36
C ILE A 80 2.95 1.13 9.68
N LYS A 81 1.87 1.92 9.61
CA LYS A 81 1.10 2.36 10.78
C LYS A 81 -0.34 1.90 10.65
N GLU A 82 -1.00 1.70 11.77
CA GLU A 82 -2.43 1.40 11.76
C GLU A 82 -3.22 2.62 11.28
N PHE A 83 -4.24 2.36 10.47
CA PHE A 83 -5.10 3.39 9.90
C PHE A 83 -6.55 2.93 10.04
N ASN A 84 -7.14 3.20 11.19
CA ASN A 84 -8.45 2.67 11.56
C ASN A 84 -9.60 3.64 11.32
N ASN A 85 -9.35 4.73 10.59
CA ASN A 85 -10.34 5.80 10.37
C ASN A 85 -11.58 5.32 9.61
N PHE A 86 -11.46 4.25 8.83
CA PHE A 86 -12.54 3.73 7.99
C PHE A 86 -13.01 2.35 8.41
N ASN A 87 -12.66 1.89 9.61
CA ASN A 87 -13.10 0.59 10.11
C ASN A 87 -14.63 0.56 10.20
N GLY A 88 -15.24 -0.50 9.68
CA GLY A 88 -16.70 -0.66 9.63
C GLY A 88 -17.37 -0.02 8.42
N VAL A 89 -16.64 0.72 7.60
CA VAL A 89 -17.15 1.34 6.38
C VAL A 89 -17.05 0.34 5.23
N ASN A 90 -18.08 0.28 4.37
CA ASN A 90 -18.00 -0.53 3.16
C ASN A 90 -17.03 0.12 2.17
N LEU A 91 -16.19 -0.69 1.54
CA LEU A 91 -15.19 -0.21 0.58
C LEU A 91 -15.81 0.59 -0.57
N LEU A 92 -16.99 0.18 -1.02
CA LEU A 92 -17.71 0.84 -2.13
C LEU A 92 -18.36 2.17 -1.71
N ASP A 93 -18.52 2.40 -0.41
CA ASP A 93 -19.10 3.63 0.13
C ASP A 93 -18.04 4.70 0.39
N LEU A 94 -16.76 4.41 0.16
CA LEU A 94 -15.69 5.39 0.31
C LEU A 94 -15.90 6.57 -0.65
N ASP A 95 -15.79 7.76 -0.11
CA ASP A 95 -16.10 8.99 -0.81
C ASP A 95 -15.09 10.07 -0.40
N ALA A 96 -14.93 11.08 -1.25
CA ALA A 96 -13.99 12.17 -1.01
C ALA A 96 -14.34 12.99 0.25
N ASP A 97 -15.61 13.08 0.60
CA ASP A 97 -16.04 13.80 1.80
C ASP A 97 -15.57 13.10 3.08
N MET A 98 -15.48 11.79 3.07
CA MET A 98 -14.94 11.02 4.20
C MET A 98 -13.43 11.25 4.40
N CYS A 99 -12.76 11.72 3.36
CA CYS A 99 -11.32 11.99 3.40
C CYS A 99 -10.99 13.42 3.82
N LYS A 100 -11.99 14.24 4.18
CA LYS A 100 -11.74 15.59 4.69
C LYS A 100 -10.90 15.52 5.96
N GLY A 101 -9.89 16.36 6.03
CA GLY A 101 -8.94 16.39 7.15
C GLY A 101 -7.74 15.46 6.98
N LEU A 102 -7.74 14.62 5.97
CA LEU A 102 -6.58 13.78 5.64
C LEU A 102 -5.62 14.50 4.71
N ASN A 103 -4.36 14.11 4.75
CA ASN A 103 -3.38 14.56 3.77
C ASN A 103 -3.86 14.20 2.37
N LYS A 104 -3.60 15.06 1.40
CA LYS A 104 -4.01 14.87 -0.01
C LYS A 104 -3.54 13.52 -0.57
N GLN A 105 -2.29 13.13 -0.29
CA GLN A 105 -1.75 11.85 -0.75
C GLN A 105 -2.47 10.66 -0.12
N ILE A 106 -2.77 10.75 1.16
CA ILE A 106 -3.53 9.71 1.88
C ILE A 106 -4.94 9.60 1.33
N ALA A 107 -5.60 10.74 1.09
CA ALA A 107 -6.93 10.77 0.50
C ALA A 107 -6.95 10.13 -0.90
N GLU A 108 -5.96 10.46 -1.73
CA GLU A 108 -5.83 9.84 -3.06
C GLU A 108 -5.62 8.33 -2.98
N ALA A 109 -4.80 7.86 -2.03
CA ALA A 109 -4.56 6.43 -1.83
C ALA A 109 -5.84 5.72 -1.37
N VAL A 110 -6.61 6.32 -0.47
CA VAL A 110 -7.89 5.77 -0.01
C VAL A 110 -8.88 5.64 -1.17
N MET A 111 -9.01 6.67 -1.98
CA MET A 111 -9.89 6.63 -3.16
C MET A 111 -9.40 5.64 -4.20
N ALA A 112 -8.08 5.46 -4.32
CA ALA A 112 -7.50 4.48 -5.23
C ALA A 112 -7.82 3.04 -4.83
N THR A 113 -7.99 2.73 -3.54
CA THR A 113 -8.40 1.38 -3.10
C THR A 113 -9.74 0.98 -3.68
N ARG A 114 -10.70 1.92 -3.68
CA ARG A 114 -12.02 1.71 -4.25
C ARG A 114 -11.95 1.51 -5.76
N LYS A 115 -11.22 2.38 -6.44
CA LYS A 115 -11.08 2.33 -7.90
C LYS A 115 -10.39 1.03 -8.34
N ASP A 116 -9.29 0.66 -7.71
CA ASP A 116 -8.54 -0.54 -8.06
C ASP A 116 -9.37 -1.81 -7.82
N TYR A 117 -10.18 -1.83 -6.77
CA TYR A 117 -11.07 -2.94 -6.49
C TYR A 117 -12.15 -3.08 -7.57
N LEU A 118 -12.75 -1.96 -7.99
CA LEU A 118 -13.76 -1.97 -9.05
C LEU A 118 -13.16 -2.41 -10.38
N ASP A 119 -11.97 -1.92 -10.72
CA ASP A 119 -11.25 -2.32 -11.93
C ASP A 119 -10.93 -3.83 -11.92
N TYR A 120 -10.54 -4.36 -10.77
CA TYR A 120 -10.26 -5.78 -10.60
C TYR A 120 -11.52 -6.63 -10.79
N GLN A 121 -12.65 -6.21 -10.25
CA GLN A 121 -13.92 -6.90 -10.43
C GLN A 121 -14.37 -6.90 -11.90
N GLU A 122 -14.22 -5.78 -12.57
CA GLU A 122 -14.53 -5.68 -13.99
C GLU A 122 -13.66 -6.61 -14.83
N MET A 123 -12.38 -6.68 -14.50
CA MET A 123 -11.43 -7.57 -15.19
C MET A 123 -11.82 -9.05 -15.00
N ILE A 124 -12.21 -9.46 -13.79
CA ILE A 124 -12.65 -10.82 -13.51
C ILE A 124 -13.96 -11.13 -14.25
N ALA A 125 -14.89 -10.21 -14.28
CA ALA A 125 -16.16 -10.38 -14.98
C ALA A 125 -15.91 -10.59 -16.49
N ASN A 126 -15.00 -9.80 -17.08
CA ASN A 126 -14.64 -9.93 -18.48
C ASN A 126 -13.96 -11.27 -18.77
N GLN A 127 -13.07 -11.73 -17.88
CA GLN A 127 -12.42 -13.03 -18.03
C GLN A 127 -13.43 -14.18 -17.96
N ASN A 128 -14.38 -14.10 -17.05
CA ASN A 128 -15.42 -15.12 -16.91
C ASN A 128 -16.34 -15.15 -18.14
N MET A 129 -16.66 -14.01 -18.70
CA MET A 129 -17.42 -13.94 -19.95
C MET A 129 -16.66 -14.56 -21.12
N THR A 130 -15.36 -14.34 -21.20
CA THR A 130 -14.51 -14.91 -22.24
C THR A 130 -14.33 -16.43 -22.05
N ALA A 131 -14.25 -16.90 -20.81
CA ALA A 131 -14.09 -18.32 -20.48
C ALA A 131 -15.38 -19.13 -20.69
N SER A 132 -16.55 -18.49 -20.66
CA SER A 132 -17.85 -19.17 -20.85
C SER A 132 -18.26 -19.30 -22.33
N VAL A 133 -17.45 -18.77 -23.24
CA VAL A 133 -17.60 -18.91 -24.67
C VAL A 133 -16.66 -19.99 -25.20
#